data_41aec172d9ed8fe27875308621b8464b
#
_entry.id   41aec172d9ed8fe27875308621b8464b
#
_cell.length_a   1.000
_cell.length_b   1.000
_cell.length_c   1.000
_cell.angle_alpha   90.00
_cell.angle_beta   90.00
_cell.angle_gamma   90.00
#
_symmetry.space_group_name_H-M   'P 1'
#
loop_
_entity.id
_entity.type
_entity.pdbx_description
1 polymer ?
#
loop_
_entity_poly.entity_id
_entity_poly.type
_entity_poly.pdbx_seq_one_letter_code
_entity_poly.pdbx_strand_id
1 'polypeptide(L)'
;MRFSDQSDLSDLSDLSDLSYFIQQPATPTFSPLTNPLMPKPNLPPLLIATLLPLANALLSSCGKVENEFSDRRAYFIFDNQVQNNSVLASAMSPHSNVFVTVSMQTRYSGQNSYVEFNFVAGGGGAQQASKATAVDQNRGVVLGINNGLILGYGLLSDPPVFYAYDLQCPNCYSSTAVPRRSYPLTVKANGFATCANCRRKYNLSTGGNVAEGAQGNKLIRYRASTTGPYGLLVVN
;
A
#
# COMPACT_ATOMS: atom_id res chain seq x y z
N MET A 1 8.36 17.79 -57.48
CA MET A 1 8.69 19.18 -57.12
C MET A 1 9.63 19.15 -55.95
N ARG A 2 10.88 19.60 -56.20
CA ARG A 2 11.93 19.81 -55.20
C ARG A 2 11.61 21.10 -54.42
N PHE A 3 11.84 21.15 -53.13
CA PHE A 3 12.49 22.28 -52.46
C PHE A 3 13.11 21.78 -51.16
N SER A 4 14.41 21.84 -51.16
CA SER A 4 15.37 21.89 -50.10
C SER A 4 15.21 23.23 -49.35
N ASP A 5 15.31 23.25 -48.05
CA ASP A 5 16.01 24.36 -47.39
C ASP A 5 16.68 23.84 -46.12
N GLN A 6 17.98 23.98 -46.16
CA GLN A 6 18.96 23.67 -45.16
C GLN A 6 19.65 25.02 -44.89
N SER A 7 19.44 25.57 -43.71
CA SER A 7 20.28 26.60 -43.04
C SER A 7 19.54 27.11 -41.79
N ASP A 8 20.01 26.78 -40.60
CA ASP A 8 20.76 27.70 -39.77
C ASP A 8 21.27 26.96 -38.51
N LEU A 9 22.54 26.66 -38.58
CA LEU A 9 23.39 26.21 -37.50
C LEU A 9 24.40 27.32 -37.25
N SER A 10 24.02 28.34 -36.50
CA SER A 10 24.97 29.30 -35.94
C SER A 10 24.29 30.17 -34.89
N ASP A 11 24.29 29.69 -33.62
CA ASP A 11 24.42 30.57 -32.46
C ASP A 11 24.66 29.66 -31.21
N LEU A 12 25.91 29.27 -31.07
CA LEU A 12 26.45 28.61 -29.88
C LEU A 12 27.67 29.40 -29.44
N SER A 13 27.45 30.64 -29.00
CA SER A 13 28.46 31.43 -28.33
C SER A 13 27.82 32.47 -27.40
N ASP A 14 27.30 32.01 -26.28
CA ASP A 14 27.16 32.84 -25.09
C ASP A 14 26.91 31.94 -23.86
N LEU A 15 27.98 31.27 -23.44
CA LEU A 15 28.04 30.55 -22.16
C LEU A 15 29.22 31.08 -21.33
N SER A 16 29.23 32.39 -21.09
CA SER A 16 30.25 33.02 -20.25
C SER A 16 29.73 34.09 -19.28
N ASP A 17 28.51 33.95 -18.75
CA ASP A 17 28.06 34.80 -17.65
C ASP A 17 27.09 34.08 -16.70
N LEU A 18 27.60 33.10 -15.98
CA LEU A 18 26.90 32.51 -14.83
C LEU A 18 27.87 32.28 -13.66
N SER A 19 28.68 33.32 -13.37
CA SER A 19 29.54 33.39 -12.19
C SER A 19 29.18 34.56 -11.31
N TYR A 20 27.92 34.68 -10.94
CA TYR A 20 27.50 35.63 -9.90
C TYR A 20 26.31 35.07 -9.14
N PHE A 21 26.50 34.81 -7.88
CA PHE A 21 25.62 34.57 -6.76
C PHE A 21 25.86 33.24 -6.04
N ILE A 22 27.12 33.05 -5.57
CA ILE A 22 27.31 32.27 -4.35
C ILE A 22 27.43 33.27 -3.21
N GLN A 23 26.31 33.69 -2.65
CA GLN A 23 26.24 34.49 -1.44
C GLN A 23 26.30 33.53 -0.26
N GLN A 24 27.46 33.47 0.40
CA GLN A 24 27.64 32.76 1.64
C GLN A 24 26.69 33.31 2.70
N PRO A 25 25.98 32.47 3.47
CA PRO A 25 25.25 32.96 4.63
C PRO A 25 26.24 33.37 5.73
N ALA A 26 26.12 34.62 6.18
CA ALA A 26 26.88 35.18 7.29
C ALA A 26 26.67 34.34 8.56
N THR A 27 27.74 33.90 9.16
CA THR A 27 27.75 33.25 10.50
C THR A 27 27.29 34.27 11.53
N PRO A 28 26.25 33.98 12.36
CA PRO A 28 25.92 34.83 13.46
C PRO A 28 27.00 34.74 14.54
N THR A 29 27.67 35.86 14.80
CA THR A 29 28.55 36.04 15.96
C THR A 29 27.68 36.05 17.22
N PHE A 30 27.72 34.96 17.98
CA PHE A 30 27.15 34.90 19.32
C PHE A 30 27.99 35.74 20.29
N SER A 31 27.49 36.89 20.71
CA SER A 31 28.00 37.62 21.89
C SER A 31 27.53 36.86 23.14
N PRO A 32 28.39 36.65 24.15
CA PRO A 32 27.95 36.06 25.41
C PRO A 32 27.05 37.02 26.17
N LEU A 33 25.75 36.73 26.17
CA LEU A 33 24.79 37.36 27.07
C LEU A 33 25.11 36.88 28.49
N THR A 34 25.59 37.81 29.31
CA THR A 34 25.68 37.66 30.77
C THR A 34 24.28 37.39 31.32
N ASN A 35 24.05 36.17 31.79
CA ASN A 35 22.81 35.81 32.47
C ASN A 35 22.65 36.60 33.75
N PRO A 36 21.57 37.41 33.92
CA PRO A 36 21.19 37.87 35.22
C PRO A 36 20.73 36.66 36.06
N LEU A 37 21.26 36.52 37.26
CA LEU A 37 20.87 35.51 38.25
C LEU A 37 19.34 35.58 38.45
N MET A 38 18.65 34.59 37.87
CA MET A 38 17.23 34.38 38.19
C MET A 38 17.10 33.95 39.66
N PRO A 39 16.23 34.57 40.45
CA PRO A 39 15.95 34.07 41.79
C PRO A 39 15.38 32.65 41.71
N LYS A 40 15.94 31.75 42.50
CA LYS A 40 15.45 30.36 42.61
C LYS A 40 13.97 30.42 43.08
N PRO A 41 13.04 29.84 42.33
CA PRO A 41 11.66 29.72 42.80
C PRO A 41 11.65 28.74 43.96
N ASN A 42 11.36 29.21 45.18
CA ASN A 42 11.06 28.35 46.31
C ASN A 42 9.67 27.75 46.10
N LEU A 43 9.57 26.69 45.31
CA LEU A 43 8.32 25.88 45.23
C LEU A 43 8.16 25.13 46.54
N PRO A 44 7.00 25.21 47.19
CA PRO A 44 6.72 24.42 48.37
C PRO A 44 6.77 22.93 48.04
N PRO A 45 7.32 22.05 48.90
CA PRO A 45 7.49 20.63 48.65
C PRO A 45 6.17 19.89 48.32
N LEU A 46 5.04 20.46 48.72
CA LEU A 46 3.71 19.95 48.47
C LEU A 46 3.34 19.98 46.96
N LEU A 47 3.83 20.98 46.20
CA LEU A 47 3.57 21.11 44.76
C LEU A 47 4.40 20.08 43.92
N ILE A 48 5.55 19.71 44.42
CA ILE A 48 6.42 18.71 43.74
C ILE A 48 5.83 17.30 43.88
N ALA A 49 5.22 17.02 45.05
CA ALA A 49 4.61 15.68 45.31
C ALA A 49 3.35 15.43 44.48
N THR A 50 2.65 16.44 44.03
CA THR A 50 1.45 16.29 43.19
C THR A 50 1.76 16.26 41.68
N LEU A 51 2.89 16.82 41.22
CA LEU A 51 3.31 16.83 39.83
C LEU A 51 3.94 15.49 39.40
N LEU A 52 4.58 14.76 40.33
CA LEU A 52 5.22 13.45 40.00
C LEU A 52 4.24 12.37 39.52
N PRO A 53 3.06 12.15 40.13
CA PRO A 53 2.13 11.14 39.66
C PRO A 53 1.45 11.55 38.32
N LEU A 54 1.29 12.86 38.05
CA LEU A 54 0.72 13.32 36.79
C LEU A 54 1.67 13.11 35.60
N ALA A 55 2.98 13.27 35.79
CA ALA A 55 3.98 12.99 34.77
C ALA A 55 4.07 11.51 34.40
N ASN A 56 3.88 10.60 35.36
CA ASN A 56 3.85 9.17 35.08
C ASN A 56 2.59 8.70 34.33
N ALA A 57 1.45 9.38 34.49
CA ALA A 57 0.22 9.09 33.77
C ALA A 57 0.34 9.43 32.25
N LEU A 58 1.19 10.37 31.87
CA LEU A 58 1.39 10.75 30.48
C LEU A 58 2.37 9.82 29.72
N LEU A 59 3.15 9.01 30.44
CA LEU A 59 4.10 8.07 29.83
C LEU A 59 3.50 6.67 29.54
N SER A 60 2.27 6.41 29.97
CA SER A 60 1.61 5.10 29.79
C SER A 60 0.89 4.95 28.44
N SER A 61 1.06 5.88 27.51
CA SER A 61 0.46 5.77 26.17
C SER A 61 1.32 4.94 25.21
N CYS A 62 1.81 3.79 25.68
CA CYS A 62 2.28 2.73 24.77
C CYS A 62 1.05 2.02 24.22
N GLY A 63 0.43 2.58 23.16
CA GLY A 63 -0.59 1.87 22.39
C GLY A 63 0.00 0.57 21.87
N LYS A 64 -0.83 -0.49 21.80
CA LYS A 64 -0.46 -1.74 21.14
C LYS A 64 0.14 -1.40 19.78
N VAL A 65 1.40 -1.77 19.54
CA VAL A 65 2.00 -1.73 18.22
C VAL A 65 1.25 -2.77 17.38
N GLU A 66 0.29 -2.31 16.59
CA GLU A 66 -0.35 -3.19 15.59
C GLU A 66 0.67 -3.43 14.47
N ASN A 67 1.00 -4.69 14.25
CA ASN A 67 1.79 -5.09 13.11
C ASN A 67 1.09 -4.62 11.84
N GLU A 68 1.82 -3.91 10.98
CA GLU A 68 1.29 -3.43 9.70
C GLU A 68 0.95 -4.59 8.77
N PHE A 69 1.73 -5.65 8.83
CA PHE A 69 1.57 -6.86 8.03
C PHE A 69 1.11 -8.03 8.89
N SER A 70 0.35 -8.91 8.26
CA SER A 70 -0.18 -10.11 8.88
C SER A 70 0.85 -11.23 8.97
N ASP A 71 0.78 -12.03 10.02
CA ASP A 71 1.52 -13.29 10.15
C ASP A 71 0.87 -14.45 9.34
N ARG A 72 -0.30 -14.21 8.75
CA ARG A 72 -0.97 -15.21 7.91
C ARG A 72 -0.25 -15.32 6.58
N ARG A 73 -0.18 -16.56 6.08
CA ARG A 73 0.56 -16.86 4.87
C ARG A 73 -0.19 -16.40 3.61
N ALA A 74 0.48 -15.60 2.78
CA ALA A 74 0.22 -15.46 1.37
C ALA A 74 1.53 -15.75 0.63
N TYR A 75 1.45 -16.33 -0.56
CA TYR A 75 2.61 -16.54 -1.42
C TYR A 75 2.15 -16.57 -2.87
N PHE A 76 2.37 -15.46 -3.56
CA PHE A 76 1.98 -15.29 -4.94
C PHE A 76 3.04 -14.51 -5.70
N ILE A 77 3.67 -15.17 -6.66
CA ILE A 77 4.62 -14.55 -7.58
C ILE A 77 4.04 -14.69 -8.97
N PHE A 78 3.85 -13.58 -9.67
CA PHE A 78 3.24 -13.54 -10.97
C PHE A 78 4.04 -12.67 -11.93
N ASP A 79 4.46 -13.24 -13.05
CA ASP A 79 5.23 -12.56 -14.08
C ASP A 79 4.28 -12.03 -15.16
N ASN A 80 3.98 -10.72 -15.05
CA ASN A 80 3.07 -10.08 -16.00
C ASN A 80 3.74 -9.73 -17.34
N GLN A 81 5.06 -9.85 -17.48
CA GLN A 81 5.72 -9.75 -18.79
C GLN A 81 5.36 -10.93 -19.68
N VAL A 82 5.25 -12.11 -19.08
CA VAL A 82 4.88 -13.36 -19.80
C VAL A 82 3.37 -13.44 -20.01
N GLN A 83 2.59 -13.04 -19.00
CA GLN A 83 1.14 -13.24 -18.97
C GLN A 83 0.35 -12.15 -19.70
N ASN A 84 0.91 -10.94 -19.86
CA ASN A 84 0.27 -9.76 -20.48
C ASN A 84 -1.16 -9.50 -19.99
N ASN A 85 -1.37 -9.63 -18.67
CA ASN A 85 -2.67 -9.38 -18.05
C ASN A 85 -2.88 -7.86 -17.88
N SER A 86 -3.72 -7.27 -18.71
CA SER A 86 -4.00 -5.84 -18.71
C SER A 86 -4.80 -5.38 -17.49
N VAL A 87 -5.66 -6.26 -16.95
CA VAL A 87 -6.44 -5.97 -15.75
C VAL A 87 -5.51 -5.84 -14.54
N LEU A 88 -4.58 -6.79 -14.37
CA LEU A 88 -3.56 -6.69 -13.33
C LEU A 88 -2.63 -5.48 -13.57
N ALA A 89 -2.22 -5.23 -14.82
CA ALA A 89 -1.36 -4.09 -15.15
C ALA A 89 -1.96 -2.75 -14.69
N SER A 90 -3.28 -2.57 -14.80
CA SER A 90 -3.96 -1.37 -14.31
C SER A 90 -3.80 -1.17 -12.79
N ALA A 91 -3.86 -2.25 -12.01
CA ALA A 91 -3.63 -2.21 -10.56
C ALA A 91 -2.16 -2.01 -10.19
N MET A 92 -1.23 -2.47 -11.05
CA MET A 92 0.22 -2.32 -10.87
C MET A 92 0.76 -0.97 -11.38
N SER A 93 -0.09 -0.08 -11.87
CA SER A 93 0.26 1.29 -12.25
C SER A 93 0.26 2.19 -11.03
N PRO A 94 1.37 2.89 -10.70
CA PRO A 94 1.43 3.79 -9.56
C PRO A 94 0.34 4.87 -9.61
N HIS A 95 -0.20 5.24 -8.45
CA HIS A 95 -1.29 6.23 -8.29
C HIS A 95 -2.58 5.94 -9.08
N SER A 96 -2.79 4.72 -9.56
CA SER A 96 -3.98 4.37 -10.35
C SER A 96 -5.28 4.37 -9.54
N ASN A 97 -5.21 4.13 -8.23
CA ASN A 97 -6.37 3.85 -7.36
C ASN A 97 -7.25 2.70 -7.88
N VAL A 98 -6.69 1.88 -8.77
CA VAL A 98 -7.35 0.69 -9.28
C VAL A 98 -6.97 -0.48 -8.40
N PHE A 99 -7.98 -1.15 -7.86
CA PHE A 99 -7.80 -2.38 -7.09
C PHE A 99 -8.45 -3.55 -7.83
N VAL A 100 -7.71 -4.64 -7.89
CA VAL A 100 -8.09 -5.86 -8.59
C VAL A 100 -8.14 -7.00 -7.60
N THR A 101 -9.16 -7.84 -7.68
CA THR A 101 -9.18 -9.11 -6.95
C THR A 101 -8.54 -10.19 -7.79
N VAL A 102 -7.78 -11.09 -7.17
CA VAL A 102 -7.26 -12.31 -7.80
C VAL A 102 -7.73 -13.52 -7.03
N SER A 103 -8.20 -14.53 -7.76
CA SER A 103 -8.52 -15.86 -7.24
C SER A 103 -7.95 -16.94 -8.15
N MET A 104 -7.73 -18.12 -7.61
CA MET A 104 -7.20 -19.27 -8.34
C MET A 104 -8.30 -20.33 -8.48
N GLN A 105 -8.42 -20.93 -9.64
CA GLN A 105 -9.37 -22.00 -9.89
C GLN A 105 -8.77 -23.07 -10.81
N THR A 106 -9.18 -24.31 -10.58
CA THR A 106 -8.85 -25.41 -11.48
C THR A 106 -9.89 -25.46 -12.60
N ARG A 107 -9.42 -25.50 -13.85
CA ARG A 107 -10.23 -25.68 -15.04
C ARG A 107 -9.95 -27.05 -15.64
N TYR A 108 -10.95 -27.59 -16.31
CA TYR A 108 -10.85 -28.84 -17.00
C TYR A 108 -11.05 -28.67 -18.53
N SER A 109 -10.20 -29.28 -19.30
CA SER A 109 -10.32 -29.35 -20.76
C SER A 109 -10.16 -30.83 -21.18
N GLY A 110 -11.28 -31.52 -21.39
CA GLY A 110 -11.31 -32.97 -21.55
C GLY A 110 -10.81 -33.68 -20.28
N GLN A 111 -9.81 -34.54 -20.41
CA GLN A 111 -9.19 -35.24 -19.28
C GLN A 111 -8.05 -34.45 -18.59
N ASN A 112 -7.67 -33.31 -19.16
CA ASN A 112 -6.59 -32.51 -18.62
C ASN A 112 -7.15 -31.42 -17.71
N SER A 113 -6.47 -31.16 -16.58
CA SER A 113 -6.75 -30.03 -15.72
C SER A 113 -5.60 -29.01 -15.77
N TYR A 114 -5.93 -27.73 -15.60
CA TYR A 114 -4.96 -26.64 -15.46
C TYR A 114 -5.44 -25.63 -14.44
N VAL A 115 -4.50 -24.93 -13.86
CA VAL A 115 -4.78 -23.84 -12.91
C VAL A 115 -4.88 -22.52 -13.67
N GLU A 116 -5.83 -21.70 -13.28
CA GLU A 116 -6.07 -20.39 -13.85
C GLU A 116 -6.20 -19.34 -12.73
N PHE A 117 -5.55 -18.21 -12.92
CA PHE A 117 -5.71 -17.02 -12.08
C PHE A 117 -6.73 -16.10 -12.72
N ASN A 118 -7.78 -15.77 -11.98
CA ASN A 118 -8.84 -14.89 -12.44
C ASN A 118 -8.70 -13.52 -11.78
N PHE A 119 -8.46 -12.49 -12.57
CA PHE A 119 -8.31 -11.10 -12.15
C PHE A 119 -9.58 -10.33 -12.49
N VAL A 120 -10.15 -9.61 -11.51
CA VAL A 120 -11.37 -8.82 -11.69
C VAL A 120 -11.14 -7.42 -11.12
N ALA A 121 -11.30 -6.40 -11.96
CA ALA A 121 -11.21 -5.01 -11.52
C ALA A 121 -12.39 -4.62 -10.63
N GLY A 122 -12.13 -3.73 -9.68
CA GLY A 122 -13.16 -3.23 -8.76
C GLY A 122 -14.36 -2.61 -9.47
N GLY A 123 -15.52 -2.72 -8.83
CA GLY A 123 -16.78 -2.20 -9.38
C GLY A 123 -17.43 -3.11 -10.43
N GLY A 124 -17.00 -4.37 -10.56
CA GLY A 124 -17.48 -5.27 -11.62
C GLY A 124 -16.95 -4.88 -12.99
N GLY A 125 -15.76 -4.27 -13.03
CA GLY A 125 -15.08 -3.83 -14.24
C GLY A 125 -14.49 -4.97 -15.06
N ALA A 126 -13.40 -4.68 -15.79
CA ALA A 126 -12.74 -5.64 -16.66
C ALA A 126 -12.32 -6.91 -15.90
N GLN A 127 -12.44 -8.04 -16.54
CA GLN A 127 -12.00 -9.34 -16.06
C GLN A 127 -11.07 -9.98 -17.06
N GLN A 128 -9.98 -10.56 -16.58
CA GLN A 128 -9.06 -11.31 -17.42
C GLN A 128 -8.51 -12.51 -16.63
N ALA A 129 -8.53 -13.67 -17.25
CA ALA A 129 -7.94 -14.88 -16.72
C ALA A 129 -6.55 -15.12 -17.34
N SER A 130 -5.65 -15.69 -16.54
CA SER A 130 -4.31 -16.06 -16.95
C SER A 130 -4.04 -17.51 -16.54
N LYS A 131 -3.66 -18.35 -17.50
CA LYS A 131 -3.31 -19.74 -17.22
C LYS A 131 -2.00 -19.80 -16.45
N ALA A 132 -1.97 -20.53 -15.33
CA ALA A 132 -0.76 -20.75 -14.57
C ALA A 132 0.30 -21.45 -15.41
N THR A 133 1.52 -20.93 -15.42
CA THR A 133 2.68 -21.55 -16.04
C THR A 133 3.11 -22.80 -15.23
N ALA A 134 3.96 -23.64 -15.80
CA ALA A 134 4.55 -24.77 -15.07
C ALA A 134 5.34 -24.29 -13.82
N VAL A 135 5.95 -23.10 -13.91
CA VAL A 135 6.67 -22.48 -12.80
C VAL A 135 5.68 -22.07 -11.68
N ASP A 136 4.55 -21.47 -12.03
CA ASP A 136 3.52 -21.09 -11.05
C ASP A 136 2.93 -22.30 -10.32
N GLN A 137 2.68 -23.39 -11.06
CA GLN A 137 2.16 -24.63 -10.49
C GLN A 137 3.14 -25.27 -9.49
N ASN A 138 4.44 -25.19 -9.75
CA ASN A 138 5.47 -25.75 -8.88
C ASN A 138 5.77 -24.88 -7.63
N ARG A 139 5.38 -23.61 -7.64
CA ARG A 139 5.66 -22.67 -6.53
C ARG A 139 4.77 -22.84 -5.31
N GLY A 140 3.69 -23.59 -5.37
CA GLY A 140 2.77 -23.76 -4.24
C GLY A 140 2.08 -22.44 -3.85
N VAL A 141 1.43 -21.79 -4.82
CA VAL A 141 0.72 -20.52 -4.66
C VAL A 141 -0.31 -20.56 -3.52
N VAL A 142 -0.32 -19.53 -2.68
CA VAL A 142 -1.29 -19.31 -1.61
C VAL A 142 -1.86 -17.90 -1.73
N LEU A 143 -3.12 -17.79 -2.10
CA LEU A 143 -3.83 -16.52 -2.21
C LEU A 143 -4.58 -16.20 -0.90
N GLY A 144 -3.81 -15.86 0.14
CA GLY A 144 -4.36 -15.49 1.44
C GLY A 144 -5.12 -16.64 2.16
N ILE A 145 -6.08 -16.26 2.99
CA ILE A 145 -6.78 -17.18 3.91
C ILE A 145 -7.72 -18.14 3.17
N ASN A 146 -8.40 -17.64 2.14
CA ASN A 146 -9.46 -18.39 1.45
C ASN A 146 -9.44 -18.10 -0.05
N ASN A 147 -8.27 -18.31 -0.66
CA ASN A 147 -8.06 -18.26 -2.11
C ASN A 147 -8.48 -16.92 -2.75
N GLY A 148 -8.09 -15.79 -2.15
CA GLY A 148 -8.36 -14.50 -2.75
C GLY A 148 -7.52 -13.38 -2.16
N LEU A 149 -6.98 -12.52 -3.04
CA LEU A 149 -6.27 -11.29 -2.68
C LEU A 149 -6.91 -10.08 -3.36
N ILE A 150 -6.72 -8.90 -2.76
CA ILE A 150 -7.00 -7.60 -3.35
C ILE A 150 -5.66 -6.91 -3.57
N LEU A 151 -5.37 -6.51 -4.79
CA LEU A 151 -4.09 -5.94 -5.22
C LEU A 151 -4.29 -4.57 -5.84
N GLY A 152 -3.42 -3.61 -5.56
CA GLY A 152 -3.45 -2.32 -6.24
C GLY A 152 -2.63 -1.23 -5.59
N TYR A 153 -2.39 -0.16 -6.33
CA TYR A 153 -1.82 1.06 -5.82
C TYR A 153 -2.89 1.98 -5.25
N GLY A 154 -2.63 2.52 -4.05
CA GLY A 154 -3.42 3.62 -3.51
C GLY A 154 -3.08 4.96 -4.16
N LEU A 155 -3.98 5.94 -3.99
CA LEU A 155 -3.80 7.30 -4.50
C LEU A 155 -3.11 8.25 -3.50
N LEU A 156 -3.14 7.91 -2.20
CA LEU A 156 -2.90 8.86 -1.11
C LEU A 156 -1.48 8.85 -0.55
N SER A 157 -0.58 8.00 -1.06
CA SER A 157 0.79 7.88 -0.54
C SER A 157 1.83 8.38 -1.53
N ASP A 158 2.81 9.13 -1.03
CA ASP A 158 4.01 9.54 -1.74
C ASP A 158 5.24 9.20 -0.85
N PRO A 159 6.11 8.29 -1.26
CA PRO A 159 6.07 7.50 -2.51
C PRO A 159 4.85 6.56 -2.59
N PRO A 160 4.44 6.16 -3.83
CA PRO A 160 3.28 5.30 -4.04
C PRO A 160 3.46 3.93 -3.39
N VAL A 161 2.46 3.48 -2.65
CA VAL A 161 2.46 2.20 -1.95
C VAL A 161 1.60 1.19 -2.68
N PHE A 162 2.19 0.04 -3.00
CA PHE A 162 1.46 -1.11 -3.51
C PHE A 162 0.89 -1.93 -2.37
N TYR A 163 -0.40 -2.19 -2.41
CA TYR A 163 -1.13 -2.90 -1.38
C TYR A 163 -1.54 -4.29 -1.83
N ALA A 164 -1.43 -5.25 -0.92
CA ALA A 164 -2.03 -6.58 -1.04
C ALA A 164 -2.81 -6.89 0.24
N TYR A 165 -4.11 -7.13 0.08
CA TYR A 165 -4.99 -7.49 1.18
C TYR A 165 -5.62 -8.85 0.97
N ASP A 166 -6.01 -9.50 2.05
CA ASP A 166 -6.88 -10.67 2.00
C ASP A 166 -8.26 -10.29 1.49
N LEU A 167 -8.86 -11.15 0.69
CA LEU A 167 -10.21 -10.93 0.17
C LEU A 167 -11.29 -11.18 1.22
N GLN A 168 -10.96 -11.85 2.34
CA GLN A 168 -11.92 -12.12 3.41
C GLN A 168 -12.08 -10.96 4.37
N CYS A 169 -13.32 -10.70 4.80
CA CYS A 169 -13.59 -9.71 5.82
C CYS A 169 -13.01 -10.14 7.18
N PRO A 170 -12.07 -9.39 7.79
CA PRO A 170 -11.42 -9.78 9.03
C PRO A 170 -12.36 -9.78 10.25
N ASN A 171 -13.48 -9.08 10.14
CA ASN A 171 -14.46 -8.96 11.22
C ASN A 171 -15.61 -9.99 11.12
N CYS A 172 -15.65 -10.77 10.04
CA CYS A 172 -16.67 -11.80 9.81
C CYS A 172 -16.07 -13.21 9.70
N TYR A 173 -14.90 -13.31 9.09
CA TYR A 173 -14.24 -14.59 8.88
C TYR A 173 -13.63 -15.10 10.18
N SER A 174 -13.96 -16.32 10.55
CA SER A 174 -13.33 -17.03 11.67
C SER A 174 -12.73 -18.33 11.16
N SER A 175 -11.44 -18.54 11.43
CA SER A 175 -10.74 -19.78 11.09
C SER A 175 -11.14 -20.96 11.98
N THR A 176 -11.74 -20.68 13.15
CA THR A 176 -12.17 -21.68 14.15
C THR A 176 -13.65 -22.04 14.05
N ALA A 177 -14.44 -21.32 13.24
CA ALA A 177 -15.85 -21.61 13.05
C ALA A 177 -16.07 -22.94 12.33
N VAL A 178 -17.05 -23.70 12.79
CA VAL A 178 -17.49 -24.95 12.16
C VAL A 178 -19.00 -24.88 11.92
N PRO A 179 -19.47 -24.94 10.68
CA PRO A 179 -18.70 -24.97 9.43
C PRO A 179 -18.02 -23.60 9.13
N ARG A 180 -16.87 -23.63 8.46
CA ARG A 180 -16.23 -22.39 7.99
C ARG A 180 -17.09 -21.72 6.95
N ARG A 181 -17.32 -20.42 7.13
CA ARG A 181 -18.05 -19.59 6.19
C ARG A 181 -17.13 -18.56 5.53
N SER A 182 -17.31 -18.35 4.25
CA SER A 182 -16.58 -17.35 3.48
C SER A 182 -17.34 -16.03 3.50
N TYR A 183 -16.62 -14.93 3.71
CA TYR A 183 -17.16 -13.56 3.72
C TYR A 183 -16.28 -12.67 2.82
N PRO A 184 -16.27 -12.91 1.50
CA PRO A 184 -15.45 -12.14 0.60
C PRO A 184 -15.92 -10.69 0.55
N LEU A 185 -14.97 -9.79 0.40
CA LEU A 185 -15.20 -8.36 0.22
C LEU A 185 -15.57 -8.07 -1.24
N THR A 186 -16.46 -7.12 -1.45
CA THR A 186 -16.74 -6.57 -2.77
C THR A 186 -15.90 -5.31 -2.96
N VAL A 187 -14.95 -5.36 -3.89
CA VAL A 187 -14.11 -4.22 -4.26
C VAL A 187 -14.89 -3.30 -5.19
N LYS A 188 -14.86 -1.99 -4.91
CA LYS A 188 -15.51 -0.95 -5.70
C LYS A 188 -14.47 -0.18 -6.53
N ALA A 189 -14.91 0.43 -7.63
CA ALA A 189 -14.04 1.22 -8.51
C ALA A 189 -13.40 2.45 -7.83
N ASN A 190 -13.95 2.90 -6.72
CA ASN A 190 -13.51 4.10 -5.99
C ASN A 190 -12.47 3.81 -4.89
N GLY A 191 -11.77 2.68 -4.92
CA GLY A 191 -10.73 2.34 -3.94
C GLY A 191 -11.26 1.90 -2.58
N PHE A 192 -12.50 1.46 -2.50
CA PHE A 192 -13.09 0.89 -1.28
C PHE A 192 -13.47 -0.58 -1.46
N ALA A 193 -13.49 -1.31 -0.35
CA ALA A 193 -14.02 -2.65 -0.28
C ALA A 193 -15.15 -2.72 0.76
N THR A 194 -16.22 -3.47 0.48
CA THR A 194 -17.38 -3.60 1.36
C THR A 194 -17.65 -5.05 1.71
N CYS A 195 -18.05 -5.29 2.94
CA CYS A 195 -18.52 -6.60 3.41
C CYS A 195 -20.04 -6.65 3.38
N ALA A 196 -20.61 -7.60 2.64
CA ALA A 196 -22.07 -7.77 2.58
C ALA A 196 -22.69 -8.18 3.92
N ASN A 197 -21.95 -8.93 4.77
CA ASN A 197 -22.45 -9.44 6.05
C ASN A 197 -22.47 -8.36 7.15
N CYS A 198 -21.32 -7.72 7.43
CA CYS A 198 -21.23 -6.74 8.52
C CYS A 198 -21.37 -5.29 8.06
N ARG A 199 -21.53 -5.05 6.77
CA ARG A 199 -21.70 -3.74 6.12
C ARG A 199 -20.56 -2.74 6.35
N ARG A 200 -19.41 -3.20 6.87
CA ARG A 200 -18.22 -2.36 6.99
C ARG A 200 -17.67 -2.03 5.61
N LYS A 201 -17.21 -0.79 5.47
CA LYS A 201 -16.52 -0.29 4.29
C LYS A 201 -15.08 0.00 4.68
N TYR A 202 -14.14 -0.48 3.89
CA TYR A 202 -12.71 -0.36 4.12
C TYR A 202 -12.08 0.51 3.04
N ASN A 203 -11.16 1.40 3.43
CA ASN A 203 -10.40 2.20 2.50
C ASN A 203 -9.10 1.47 2.12
N LEU A 204 -8.99 1.09 0.86
CA LEU A 204 -7.84 0.34 0.34
C LEU A 204 -6.58 1.19 0.19
N SER A 205 -6.73 2.52 0.06
CA SER A 205 -5.59 3.46 -0.09
C SER A 205 -4.97 3.92 1.22
N THR A 206 -5.57 3.55 2.37
CA THR A 206 -5.09 3.97 3.71
C THR A 206 -4.74 2.79 4.61
N GLY A 207 -4.23 1.70 4.04
CA GLY A 207 -3.85 0.51 4.81
C GLY A 207 -5.02 -0.41 5.19
N GLY A 208 -6.18 -0.26 4.57
CA GLY A 208 -7.34 -1.12 4.79
C GLY A 208 -8.14 -0.79 6.05
N ASN A 209 -8.09 0.44 6.54
CA ASN A 209 -8.83 0.90 7.70
C ASN A 209 -10.35 0.89 7.46
N VAL A 210 -11.12 0.68 8.53
CA VAL A 210 -12.57 0.82 8.48
C VAL A 210 -12.91 2.30 8.26
N ALA A 211 -13.54 2.60 7.12
CA ALA A 211 -13.98 3.95 6.76
C ALA A 211 -15.43 4.23 7.18
N GLU A 212 -16.28 3.21 7.13
CA GLU A 212 -17.70 3.31 7.49
C GLU A 212 -18.17 2.02 8.17
N GLY A 213 -19.15 2.15 9.06
CA GLY A 213 -19.73 1.06 9.83
C GLY A 213 -19.19 0.98 11.26
N ALA A 214 -19.48 -0.10 11.96
CA ALA A 214 -19.01 -0.32 13.32
C ALA A 214 -17.48 -0.44 13.36
N GLN A 215 -16.84 0.04 14.42
CA GLN A 215 -15.40 -0.14 14.65
C GLN A 215 -15.02 -1.63 14.61
N GLY A 216 -13.77 -1.91 14.21
CA GLY A 216 -13.27 -3.26 14.12
C GLY A 216 -11.87 -3.33 13.53
N ASN A 217 -11.43 -4.54 13.26
CA ASN A 217 -10.11 -4.79 12.69
C ASN A 217 -10.01 -4.23 11.27
N LYS A 218 -8.86 -3.62 10.95
CA LYS A 218 -8.47 -3.28 9.57
C LYS A 218 -8.30 -4.54 8.71
N LEU A 219 -8.22 -4.38 7.41
CA LEU A 219 -7.96 -5.48 6.48
C LEU A 219 -6.63 -6.17 6.81
N ILE A 220 -6.60 -7.47 6.58
CA ILE A 220 -5.37 -8.27 6.68
C ILE A 220 -4.49 -7.88 5.49
N ARG A 221 -3.32 -7.32 5.77
CA ARG A 221 -2.37 -6.84 4.78
C ARG A 221 -1.15 -7.76 4.69
N TYR A 222 -0.72 -8.05 3.47
CA TYR A 222 0.47 -8.82 3.15
C TYR A 222 1.57 -7.91 2.61
N ARG A 223 2.84 -8.36 2.72
CA ARG A 223 3.93 -7.69 2.03
C ARG A 223 3.79 -7.89 0.54
N ALA A 224 3.92 -6.82 -0.22
CA ALA A 224 3.81 -6.90 -1.67
C ALA A 224 4.70 -5.88 -2.35
N SER A 225 5.20 -6.26 -3.52
CA SER A 225 5.97 -5.38 -4.39
C SER A 225 5.72 -5.71 -5.85
N THR A 226 5.95 -4.73 -6.70
CA THR A 226 5.86 -4.89 -8.15
C THR A 226 6.95 -4.08 -8.84
N THR A 227 7.40 -4.56 -10.01
CA THR A 227 8.38 -3.85 -10.85
C THR A 227 7.72 -3.03 -11.95
N GLY A 228 6.42 -2.78 -11.86
CA GLY A 228 5.63 -2.00 -12.81
C GLY A 228 4.50 -2.78 -13.45
N PRO A 229 3.67 -2.13 -14.30
CA PRO A 229 2.42 -2.67 -14.82
C PRO A 229 2.55 -4.05 -15.51
N TYR A 230 3.57 -4.20 -16.33
CA TYR A 230 3.90 -5.47 -17.00
C TYR A 230 5.17 -6.11 -16.43
N GLY A 231 5.43 -5.91 -15.15
CA GLY A 231 6.58 -6.46 -14.47
C GLY A 231 6.22 -7.64 -13.57
N LEU A 232 7.15 -7.95 -12.67
CA LEU A 232 6.97 -9.00 -11.67
C LEU A 232 6.11 -8.48 -10.51
N LEU A 233 5.16 -9.27 -10.08
CA LEU A 233 4.40 -9.10 -8.85
C LEU A 233 4.86 -10.14 -7.84
N VAL A 234 5.12 -9.70 -6.61
CA VAL A 234 5.45 -10.57 -5.47
C VAL A 234 4.55 -10.22 -4.29
N VAL A 235 3.91 -11.23 -3.70
CA VAL A 235 3.15 -11.13 -2.44
C VAL A 235 3.62 -12.22 -1.49
N ASN A 236 3.94 -11.88 -0.24
CA ASN A 236 4.43 -12.80 0.78
C ASN A 236 4.08 -12.33 2.22
#